data_4e7387009ba69fce2e62f15f03185f8e
#
_entry.id   4e7387009ba69fce2e62f15f03185f8e
#
_cell.length_a   1.000
_cell.length_b   1.000
_cell.length_c   1.000
_cell.angle_alpha   90.00
_cell.angle_beta   90.00
_cell.angle_gamma   90.00
#
_symmetry.space_group_name_H-M   'P 1'
#
loop_
_entity.id
_entity.type
_entity.pdbx_description
1 polymer ?
#
loop_
_entity_poly.entity_id
_entity_poly.type
_entity_poly.pdbx_seq_one_letter_code
_entity_poly.pdbx_strand_id
1 'polypeptide(L)'
;MEKQEKIVSMFDDIAPTYDTANRVMSMGVDRSWRKKACNLAYGYNSGDSVDMIVDVACGTGDMMDYWRKQAQINGIAIGQIVGVDPSNGMLDVAKQKFPNFEYHTAKATEIPLGDEVADIISITYGIRNVVQRVEALTEFNRVLKQGGLVVI
;
A
#
# COMPACT_ATOMS: atom_id res chain seq x y z
N MET A 1 -20.12 6.41 -6.94
CA MET A 1 -19.47 5.67 -8.04
C MET A 1 -18.82 6.60 -9.04
N GLU A 2 -19.56 7.47 -9.66
CA GLU A 2 -19.01 8.41 -10.67
C GLU A 2 -17.78 9.21 -10.18
N LYS A 3 -17.78 9.68 -8.93
CA LYS A 3 -16.64 10.41 -8.36
C LYS A 3 -15.41 9.53 -8.20
N GLN A 4 -15.58 8.29 -7.76
CA GLN A 4 -14.46 7.34 -7.60
C GLN A 4 -13.89 6.95 -8.96
N GLU A 5 -14.71 6.73 -9.95
CA GLU A 5 -14.30 6.41 -11.32
C GLU A 5 -13.48 7.53 -11.96
N LYS A 6 -13.89 8.77 -11.76
CA LYS A 6 -13.12 9.96 -12.23
C LYS A 6 -11.76 10.04 -11.55
N ILE A 7 -11.67 9.74 -10.26
CA ILE A 7 -10.40 9.71 -9.54
C ILE A 7 -9.48 8.63 -10.11
N VAL A 8 -10.00 7.42 -10.35
CA VAL A 8 -9.23 6.32 -10.93
C VAL A 8 -8.72 6.67 -12.32
N SER A 9 -9.58 7.21 -13.18
CA SER A 9 -9.20 7.64 -14.53
C SER A 9 -8.09 8.70 -14.52
N MET A 10 -8.18 9.65 -13.60
CA MET A 10 -7.12 10.66 -13.43
C MET A 10 -5.78 10.00 -13.08
N PHE A 11 -5.77 9.02 -12.19
CA PHE A 11 -4.53 8.30 -11.83
C PHE A 11 -4.00 7.46 -12.98
N ASP A 12 -4.87 6.85 -13.78
CA ASP A 12 -4.44 6.14 -15.00
C ASP A 12 -3.69 7.09 -15.95
N ASP A 13 -4.21 8.29 -16.12
CA ASP A 13 -3.62 9.30 -17.04
C ASP A 13 -2.26 9.81 -16.55
N ILE A 14 -2.09 10.03 -15.26
CA ILE A 14 -0.85 10.60 -14.69
C ILE A 14 0.19 9.54 -14.30
N ALA A 15 -0.16 8.26 -14.33
CA ALA A 15 0.71 7.17 -13.85
C ALA A 15 2.15 7.24 -14.40
N PRO A 16 2.41 7.52 -15.69
CA PRO A 16 3.77 7.54 -16.24
C PRO A 16 4.68 8.60 -15.60
N THR A 17 4.12 9.69 -15.10
CA THR A 17 4.89 10.82 -14.52
C THR A 17 4.70 11.00 -13.02
N TYR A 18 3.90 10.15 -12.40
CA TYR A 18 3.48 10.26 -11.01
C TYR A 18 4.66 10.32 -10.03
N ASP A 19 5.61 9.43 -10.17
CA ASP A 19 6.75 9.34 -9.25
C ASP A 19 7.62 10.61 -9.31
N THR A 20 7.88 11.11 -10.52
CA THR A 20 8.66 12.34 -10.71
C THR A 20 7.95 13.54 -10.09
N ALA A 21 6.64 13.67 -10.33
CA ALA A 21 5.84 14.75 -9.74
C ALA A 21 5.86 14.70 -8.21
N ASN A 22 5.67 13.53 -7.61
CA ASN A 22 5.74 13.36 -6.16
C ASN A 22 7.11 13.73 -5.58
N ARG A 23 8.21 13.32 -6.22
CA ARG A 23 9.57 13.67 -5.77
C ARG A 23 9.79 15.18 -5.77
N VAL A 24 9.38 15.85 -6.85
CA VAL A 24 9.52 17.28 -6.98
C VAL A 24 8.65 18.02 -5.96
N MET A 25 7.38 17.65 -5.82
CA MET A 25 6.44 18.31 -4.93
C MET A 25 6.76 18.12 -3.45
N SER A 26 7.26 16.96 -3.06
CA SER A 26 7.64 16.66 -1.67
C SER A 26 9.08 17.05 -1.33
N MET A 27 9.88 17.46 -2.31
CA MET A 27 11.33 17.68 -2.19
C MET A 27 12.07 16.47 -1.58
N GLY A 28 11.57 15.26 -1.86
CA GLY A 28 12.13 14.00 -1.37
C GLY A 28 11.76 13.64 0.07
N VAL A 29 11.00 14.46 0.78
CA VAL A 29 10.58 14.23 2.18
C VAL A 29 9.70 12.99 2.31
N ASP A 30 8.94 12.64 1.27
CA ASP A 30 8.12 11.43 1.23
C ASP A 30 8.93 10.15 1.52
N ARG A 31 10.19 10.09 1.10
CA ARG A 31 11.09 8.97 1.38
C ARG A 31 11.34 8.78 2.87
N SER A 32 11.61 9.88 3.58
CA SER A 32 11.82 9.87 5.03
C SER A 32 10.58 9.41 5.77
N TRP A 33 9.41 9.89 5.38
CA TRP A 33 8.15 9.52 6.02
C TRP A 33 7.82 8.03 5.81
N ARG A 34 8.04 7.51 4.61
CA ARG A 34 7.81 6.09 4.30
C ARG A 34 8.70 5.18 5.16
N LYS A 35 9.99 5.50 5.27
CA LYS A 35 10.93 4.76 6.13
C LYS A 35 10.50 4.79 7.60
N LYS A 36 10.12 5.97 8.08
CA LYS A 36 9.67 6.14 9.47
C LYS A 36 8.41 5.33 9.75
N ALA A 37 7.45 5.35 8.85
CA ALA A 37 6.21 4.57 8.98
C ALA A 37 6.50 3.06 9.06
N CYS A 38 7.34 2.53 8.18
CA CYS A 38 7.73 1.12 8.21
C CYS A 38 8.43 0.75 9.53
N ASN A 39 9.38 1.55 9.97
CA ASN A 39 10.13 1.28 11.20
C ASN A 39 9.24 1.32 12.44
N LEU A 40 8.29 2.26 12.50
CA LEU A 40 7.31 2.31 13.59
C LEU A 40 6.43 1.07 13.60
N ALA A 41 5.94 0.65 12.45
CA ALA A 41 5.10 -0.54 12.34
C ALA A 41 5.85 -1.81 12.78
N TYR A 42 7.08 -1.98 12.34
CA TYR A 42 7.91 -3.10 12.78
C TYR A 42 8.23 -3.06 14.28
N GLY A 43 8.36 -1.88 14.86
CA GLY A 43 8.53 -1.71 16.30
C GLY A 43 7.32 -2.14 17.12
N TYR A 44 6.12 -2.04 16.56
CA TYR A 44 4.89 -2.55 17.19
C TYR A 44 4.66 -4.05 16.96
N ASN A 45 5.27 -4.62 15.94
CA ASN A 45 5.20 -6.05 15.68
C ASN A 45 6.09 -6.79 16.69
N SER A 46 5.52 -7.69 17.48
CA SER A 46 6.21 -8.35 18.60
C SER A 46 7.14 -9.49 18.20
N GLY A 47 7.43 -9.69 16.93
CA GLY A 47 8.26 -10.77 16.45
C GLY A 47 9.27 -10.31 15.39
N ASP A 48 10.05 -11.27 14.90
CA ASP A 48 11.02 -11.09 13.84
C ASP A 48 10.50 -11.55 12.47
N SER A 49 9.20 -11.85 12.38
CA SER A 49 8.55 -12.27 11.14
C SER A 49 7.17 -11.63 10.97
N VAL A 50 6.81 -11.39 9.73
CA VAL A 50 5.52 -10.89 9.28
C VAL A 50 5.06 -11.76 8.12
N ASP A 51 3.89 -12.37 8.21
CA ASP A 51 3.40 -13.28 7.18
C ASP A 51 2.97 -12.53 5.92
N MET A 52 2.19 -11.46 6.10
CA MET A 52 1.66 -10.69 4.97
C MET A 52 1.52 -9.21 5.30
N ILE A 53 1.98 -8.37 4.38
CA ILE A 53 1.71 -6.93 4.33
C ILE A 53 0.88 -6.64 3.08
N VAL A 54 -0.20 -5.88 3.24
CA VAL A 54 -1.04 -5.42 2.12
C VAL A 54 -0.95 -3.91 2.02
N ASP A 55 -0.48 -3.42 0.89
CA ASP A 55 -0.45 -1.98 0.61
C ASP A 55 -1.64 -1.62 -0.27
N VAL A 56 -2.61 -0.93 0.30
CA VAL A 56 -3.85 -0.51 -0.36
C VAL A 56 -3.66 0.86 -0.99
N ALA A 57 -4.24 1.05 -2.16
CA ALA A 57 -3.93 2.20 -3.01
C ALA A 57 -2.41 2.31 -3.24
N CYS A 58 -1.82 1.18 -3.62
CA CYS A 58 -0.36 1.04 -3.70
C CYS A 58 0.28 1.88 -4.81
N GLY A 59 -0.50 2.37 -5.76
CA GLY A 59 -0.02 3.17 -6.85
C GLY A 59 1.10 2.49 -7.62
N THR A 60 2.24 3.16 -7.74
CA THR A 60 3.41 2.66 -8.46
C THR A 60 4.32 1.75 -7.63
N GLY A 61 3.91 1.41 -6.40
CA GLY A 61 4.55 0.37 -5.57
C GLY A 61 5.68 0.84 -4.67
N ASP A 62 5.94 2.13 -4.55
CA ASP A 62 7.07 2.64 -3.75
C ASP A 62 7.01 2.21 -2.28
N MET A 63 5.84 2.27 -1.65
CA MET A 63 5.72 1.86 -0.24
C MET A 63 6.03 0.37 -0.04
N MET A 64 5.66 -0.47 -1.00
CA MET A 64 5.96 -1.91 -0.96
C MET A 64 7.46 -2.17 -0.95
N ASP A 65 8.23 -1.42 -1.73
CA ASP A 65 9.69 -1.50 -1.73
C ASP A 65 10.29 -1.01 -0.41
N TYR A 66 9.73 0.03 0.20
CA TYR A 66 10.14 0.46 1.54
C TYR A 66 9.85 -0.59 2.60
N TRP A 67 8.68 -1.25 2.57
CA TRP A 67 8.38 -2.37 3.46
C TRP A 67 9.47 -3.44 3.38
N ARG A 68 9.84 -3.85 2.17
CA ARG A 68 10.87 -4.86 1.93
C ARG A 68 12.24 -4.43 2.44
N LYS A 69 12.68 -3.23 2.09
CA LYS A 69 14.00 -2.71 2.47
C LYS A 69 14.14 -2.51 3.98
N GLN A 70 13.13 -1.91 4.61
CA GLN A 70 13.16 -1.68 6.04
C GLN A 70 13.02 -2.98 6.84
N ALA A 71 12.35 -3.99 6.31
CA ALA A 71 12.35 -5.32 6.91
C ALA A 71 13.76 -5.92 6.96
N GLN A 72 14.51 -5.83 5.88
CA GLN A 72 15.91 -6.30 5.84
C GLN A 72 16.76 -5.57 6.89
N ILE A 73 16.63 -4.26 7.02
CA ILE A 73 17.37 -3.44 7.99
C ILE A 73 16.99 -3.83 9.42
N ASN A 74 15.74 -4.13 9.70
CA ASN A 74 15.23 -4.48 11.03
C ASN A 74 15.32 -5.99 11.35
N GLY A 75 15.84 -6.80 10.45
CA GLY A 75 15.93 -8.25 10.65
C GLY A 75 14.57 -8.95 10.65
N ILE A 76 13.59 -8.40 9.93
CA ILE A 76 12.23 -8.95 9.82
C ILE A 76 12.13 -9.83 8.57
N ALA A 77 11.71 -11.08 8.75
CA ALA A 77 11.36 -11.96 7.64
C ALA A 77 9.93 -11.71 7.20
N ILE A 78 9.71 -11.40 5.93
CA ILE A 78 8.37 -11.18 5.37
C ILE A 78 8.00 -12.36 4.47
N GLY A 79 6.81 -12.93 4.69
CA GLY A 79 6.26 -13.97 3.84
C GLY A 79 5.80 -13.44 2.49
N GLN A 80 4.97 -12.38 2.48
CA GLN A 80 4.38 -11.84 1.27
C GLN A 80 4.08 -10.35 1.40
N ILE A 81 4.30 -9.59 0.33
CA ILE A 81 3.86 -8.20 0.17
C ILE A 81 2.93 -8.14 -1.03
N VAL A 82 1.70 -7.66 -0.81
CA VAL A 82 0.64 -7.58 -1.81
C VAL A 82 0.22 -6.12 -2.01
N GLY A 83 0.17 -5.68 -3.26
CA GLY A 83 -0.34 -4.36 -3.63
C GLY A 83 -1.75 -4.45 -4.20
N VAL A 84 -2.61 -3.54 -3.77
CA VAL A 84 -3.99 -3.41 -4.25
C VAL A 84 -4.21 -1.98 -4.70
N ASP A 85 -4.64 -1.80 -5.94
CA ASP A 85 -4.98 -0.48 -6.48
C ASP A 85 -6.05 -0.61 -7.56
N PRO A 86 -7.04 0.31 -7.64
CA PRO A 86 -8.05 0.26 -8.68
C PRO A 86 -7.55 0.77 -10.05
N SER A 87 -6.40 1.43 -10.12
CA SER A 87 -5.81 1.97 -11.34
C SER A 87 -4.89 0.96 -12.02
N ASN A 88 -5.30 0.46 -13.18
CA ASN A 88 -4.45 -0.40 -14.01
C ASN A 88 -3.18 0.32 -14.48
N GLY A 89 -3.27 1.61 -14.80
CA GLY A 89 -2.12 2.42 -15.20
C GLY A 89 -1.05 2.50 -14.11
N MET A 90 -1.46 2.71 -12.86
CA MET A 90 -0.56 2.69 -11.71
C MET A 90 0.09 1.33 -11.51
N LEU A 91 -0.70 0.25 -11.58
CA LEU A 91 -0.19 -1.11 -11.42
C LEU A 91 0.76 -1.52 -12.53
N ASP A 92 0.55 -1.06 -13.75
CA ASP A 92 1.47 -1.32 -14.87
C ASP A 92 2.85 -0.72 -14.57
N VAL A 93 2.90 0.50 -14.05
CA VAL A 93 4.16 1.13 -13.62
C VAL A 93 4.79 0.36 -12.45
N ALA A 94 3.98 -0.04 -11.45
CA ALA A 94 4.46 -0.82 -10.32
C ALA A 94 5.08 -2.15 -10.76
N LYS A 95 4.44 -2.87 -11.65
CA LYS A 95 4.92 -4.14 -12.20
C LYS A 95 6.23 -3.99 -12.98
N GLN A 96 6.42 -2.87 -13.66
CA GLN A 96 7.69 -2.57 -14.36
C GLN A 96 8.81 -2.29 -13.38
N LYS A 97 8.53 -1.51 -12.31
CA LYS A 97 9.52 -1.16 -11.28
C LYS A 97 9.84 -2.33 -10.36
N PHE A 98 8.84 -3.08 -9.94
CA PHE A 98 8.93 -4.14 -8.93
C PHE A 98 8.15 -5.39 -9.39
N PRO A 99 8.68 -6.16 -10.35
CA PRO A 99 7.96 -7.28 -10.96
C PRO A 99 7.73 -8.47 -10.02
N ASN A 100 8.43 -8.54 -8.89
CA ASN A 100 8.39 -9.69 -7.99
C ASN A 100 7.33 -9.59 -6.89
N PHE A 101 6.62 -8.47 -6.75
CA PHE A 101 5.50 -8.36 -5.84
C PHE A 101 4.21 -8.88 -6.47
N GLU A 102 3.25 -9.26 -5.65
CA GLU A 102 1.89 -9.60 -6.07
C GLU A 102 1.03 -8.34 -6.14
N TYR A 103 0.22 -8.21 -7.20
CA TYR A 103 -0.64 -7.06 -7.42
C TYR A 103 -2.05 -7.49 -7.79
N HIS A 104 -3.05 -6.78 -7.26
CA HIS A 104 -4.46 -6.96 -7.60
C HIS A 104 -5.11 -5.63 -7.97
N THR A 105 -5.83 -5.62 -9.09
CA THR A 105 -6.69 -4.49 -9.45
C THR A 105 -7.98 -4.61 -8.65
N ALA A 106 -8.13 -3.79 -7.62
CA ALA A 106 -9.32 -3.80 -6.77
C ALA A 106 -9.45 -2.48 -5.99
N LYS A 107 -10.67 -2.22 -5.54
CA LYS A 107 -10.98 -1.09 -4.67
C LYS A 107 -10.58 -1.39 -3.22
N ALA A 108 -10.34 -0.34 -2.44
CA ALA A 108 -10.09 -0.45 -1.00
C ALA A 108 -11.25 -1.08 -0.21
N THR A 109 -12.45 -1.03 -0.76
CA THR A 109 -13.67 -1.62 -0.19
C THR A 109 -13.89 -3.09 -0.51
N GLU A 110 -13.10 -3.65 -1.44
CA GLU A 110 -13.26 -5.01 -1.96
C GLU A 110 -11.89 -5.63 -2.21
N ILE A 111 -11.15 -5.93 -1.14
CA ILE A 111 -9.81 -6.50 -1.23
C ILE A 111 -9.94 -8.00 -1.53
N PRO A 112 -9.33 -8.50 -2.64
CA PRO A 112 -9.48 -9.89 -3.07
C PRO A 112 -8.58 -10.84 -2.27
N LEU A 113 -8.65 -10.77 -0.96
CA LEU A 113 -7.93 -11.62 -0.01
C LEU A 113 -8.92 -12.17 1.03
N GLY A 114 -8.57 -13.27 1.65
CA GLY A 114 -9.38 -13.88 2.71
C GLY A 114 -9.43 -13.05 4.00
N ASP A 115 -10.23 -13.51 4.94
CA ASP A 115 -10.32 -12.92 6.27
C ASP A 115 -9.06 -13.21 7.09
N GLU A 116 -8.66 -12.26 7.92
CA GLU A 116 -7.59 -12.44 8.92
C GLU A 116 -6.30 -13.03 8.36
N VAL A 117 -5.84 -12.53 7.20
CA VAL A 117 -4.62 -13.01 6.54
C VAL A 117 -3.44 -12.06 6.64
N ALA A 118 -3.67 -10.77 6.89
CA ALA A 118 -2.63 -9.74 6.91
C ALA A 118 -2.24 -9.33 8.33
N ASP A 119 -0.94 -9.18 8.55
CA ASP A 119 -0.40 -8.61 9.79
C ASP A 119 -0.41 -7.09 9.77
N ILE A 120 -0.16 -6.50 8.61
CA ILE A 120 -0.08 -5.06 8.40
C ILE A 120 -0.85 -4.71 7.12
N ILE A 121 -1.70 -3.69 7.21
CA ILE A 121 -2.27 -3.01 6.05
C ILE A 121 -1.78 -1.57 6.06
N SER A 122 -1.22 -1.12 4.95
CA SER A 122 -0.86 0.29 4.76
C SER A 122 -1.72 0.93 3.69
N ILE A 123 -2.02 2.20 3.88
CA ILE A 123 -2.59 3.08 2.87
C ILE A 123 -1.95 4.44 3.04
N THR A 124 -0.90 4.69 2.26
CA THR A 124 -0.12 5.91 2.39
C THR A 124 -0.44 6.89 1.27
N TYR A 125 -0.82 8.11 1.67
CA TYR A 125 -1.27 9.18 0.76
C TYR A 125 -2.52 8.86 -0.07
N GLY A 126 -3.16 7.70 0.13
CA GLY A 126 -4.29 7.23 -0.67
C GLY A 126 -5.66 7.41 -0.04
N ILE A 127 -5.75 7.42 1.29
CA ILE A 127 -7.05 7.40 1.99
C ILE A 127 -7.94 8.60 1.64
N ARG A 128 -7.37 9.76 1.38
CA ARG A 128 -8.11 10.97 0.99
C ARG A 128 -8.81 10.82 -0.37
N ASN A 129 -8.34 9.91 -1.21
CA ASN A 129 -8.90 9.63 -2.53
C ASN A 129 -9.94 8.50 -2.51
N VAL A 130 -10.15 7.87 -1.35
CA VAL A 130 -11.19 6.85 -1.17
C VAL A 130 -12.49 7.56 -0.77
N VAL A 131 -13.52 7.41 -1.59
CA VAL A 131 -14.84 8.04 -1.34
C VAL A 131 -15.54 7.34 -0.18
N GLN A 132 -15.54 6.01 -0.18
CA GLN A 132 -16.20 5.16 0.83
C GLN A 132 -15.19 4.75 1.93
N ARG A 133 -14.77 5.72 2.75
CA ARG A 133 -13.71 5.50 3.75
C ARG A 133 -14.12 4.54 4.87
N VAL A 134 -15.36 4.61 5.32
CA VAL A 134 -15.86 3.73 6.39
C VAL A 134 -15.89 2.28 5.92
N GLU A 135 -16.38 2.05 4.72
CA GLU A 135 -16.44 0.73 4.10
C GLU A 135 -15.02 0.18 3.86
N ALA A 136 -14.09 1.03 3.46
CA ALA A 136 -12.68 0.64 3.30
C ALA A 136 -12.06 0.22 4.64
N LEU A 137 -12.28 0.98 5.71
CA LEU A 137 -11.78 0.63 7.04
C LEU A 137 -12.41 -0.66 7.56
N THR A 138 -13.68 -0.90 7.27
CA THR A 138 -14.37 -2.17 7.58
C THR A 138 -13.71 -3.34 6.83
N GLU A 139 -13.38 -3.14 5.57
CA GLU A 139 -12.68 -4.15 4.77
C GLU A 139 -11.26 -4.42 5.30
N PHE A 140 -10.53 -3.38 5.72
CA PHE A 140 -9.22 -3.56 6.36
C PHE A 140 -9.33 -4.41 7.63
N ASN A 141 -10.34 -4.14 8.46
CA ASN A 141 -10.59 -4.94 9.66
C ASN A 141 -10.89 -6.42 9.33
N ARG A 142 -11.58 -6.69 8.23
CA ARG A 142 -11.84 -8.06 7.78
C ARG A 142 -10.55 -8.79 7.40
N VAL A 143 -9.68 -8.14 6.65
CA VAL A 143 -8.46 -8.74 6.10
C VAL A 143 -7.35 -8.86 7.14
N LEU A 144 -7.33 -7.96 8.15
CA LEU A 144 -6.34 -7.99 9.22
C LEU A 144 -6.57 -9.16 10.19
N LYS A 145 -5.47 -9.79 10.59
CA LYS A 145 -5.45 -10.67 11.76
C LYS A 145 -5.77 -9.88 13.02
N GLN A 146 -6.23 -10.58 14.06
CA GLN A 146 -6.34 -9.97 15.39
C GLN A 146 -4.97 -9.49 15.87
N GLY A 147 -4.91 -8.26 16.37
CA GLY A 147 -3.65 -7.62 16.75
C GLY A 147 -2.86 -7.03 15.57
N GLY A 148 -3.37 -7.11 14.36
CA GLY A 148 -2.76 -6.50 13.18
C GLY A 148 -2.81 -4.98 13.21
N LEU A 149 -2.00 -4.35 12.37
CA LEU A 149 -1.81 -2.90 12.30
C LEU A 149 -2.35 -2.30 11.00
N VAL A 150 -2.96 -1.14 11.12
CA VAL A 150 -3.21 -0.25 9.97
C VAL A 150 -2.27 0.94 10.06
N VAL A 151 -1.60 1.24 8.97
CA VAL A 151 -0.69 2.39 8.82
C VAL A 151 -1.31 3.35 7.79
N ILE A 152 -1.64 4.56 8.20
CA ILE A 152 -2.28 5.59 7.36
C ILE A 152 -1.40 6.82 7.30
#